data_8f8db85c763cd7640ff1a3cd029e699a
#
_entry.id   8f8db85c763cd7640ff1a3cd029e699a
#
_cell.length_a   1.000
_cell.length_b   1.000
_cell.length_c   1.000
_cell.angle_alpha   90.00
_cell.angle_beta   90.00
_cell.angle_gamma   90.00
#
_symmetry.space_group_name_H-M   'P 1'
#
loop_
_entity.id
_entity.type
_entity.pdbx_description
1 polymer ?
#
loop_
_entity_poly.entity_id
_entity_poly.type
_entity_poly.pdbx_seq_one_letter_code
_entity_poly.pdbx_strand_id
1 'polypeptide(L)'
;MSIQKVRAYFEGFGIADRIREFEVSSATVELAAVAVGVEGARIAKSLSFKVEDQPIIIVVAGDAKVDNSAYKKQFHTKAKMLTHEEAHTLIGHDVGGVCPFALPENVKVYLDVSLQRFDTVFPAAGSDNSAIEFTCEELEKYSSNFQEWVDVCKGWREEEG
;
A
#
# COMPACT_ATOMS: atom_id res chain seq x y z
N MET A 1 -0.17 18.97 0.01
CA MET A 1 0.49 17.87 0.75
C MET A 1 -0.32 16.60 0.64
N SER A 2 0.39 15.49 0.51
CA SER A 2 -0.22 14.18 0.29
C SER A 2 -1.16 13.74 1.40
N ILE A 3 -0.77 13.92 2.67
CA ILE A 3 -1.63 13.56 3.80
C ILE A 3 -2.93 14.38 3.82
N GLN A 4 -2.87 15.61 3.37
CA GLN A 4 -4.05 16.47 3.33
C GLN A 4 -5.05 15.96 2.30
N LYS A 5 -4.57 15.44 1.17
CA LYS A 5 -5.42 14.81 0.16
C LYS A 5 -6.08 13.55 0.70
N VAL A 6 -5.32 12.72 1.42
CA VAL A 6 -5.83 11.50 2.00
C VAL A 6 -6.85 11.81 3.09
N ARG A 7 -6.57 12.81 3.92
CA ARG A 7 -7.51 13.23 4.96
C ARG A 7 -8.82 13.70 4.34
N ALA A 8 -8.77 14.54 3.31
CA ALA A 8 -9.97 15.00 2.62
C ALA A 8 -10.74 13.85 1.99
N TYR A 9 -10.02 12.90 1.41
CA TYR A 9 -10.61 11.70 0.85
C TYR A 9 -11.41 10.91 1.90
N PHE A 10 -10.81 10.71 3.09
CA PHE A 10 -11.47 9.98 4.16
C PHE A 10 -12.57 10.80 4.85
N GLU A 11 -12.47 12.14 4.82
CA GLU A 11 -13.57 12.96 5.32
C GLU A 11 -14.86 12.72 4.56
N GLY A 12 -14.74 12.45 3.25
CA GLY A 12 -15.89 12.09 2.44
C GLY A 12 -16.59 10.81 2.87
N PHE A 13 -15.88 9.94 3.61
CA PHE A 13 -16.46 8.69 4.14
C PHE A 13 -16.73 8.78 5.64
N GLY A 14 -16.41 9.89 6.27
CA GLY A 14 -16.62 10.08 7.72
C GLY A 14 -15.62 9.36 8.60
N ILE A 15 -14.42 9.02 8.09
CA ILE A 15 -13.43 8.24 8.83
C ILE A 15 -12.05 8.91 8.93
N ALA A 16 -11.96 10.20 8.62
CA ALA A 16 -10.67 10.90 8.67
C ALA A 16 -10.03 10.88 10.06
N ASP A 17 -10.85 10.79 11.10
CA ASP A 17 -10.37 10.73 12.49
C ASP A 17 -9.67 9.41 12.82
N ARG A 18 -9.74 8.42 11.95
CA ARG A 18 -9.02 7.16 12.14
C ARG A 18 -7.55 7.26 11.72
N ILE A 19 -7.15 8.32 11.01
CA ILE A 19 -5.76 8.53 10.62
C ILE A 19 -4.92 8.80 11.88
N ARG A 20 -3.81 8.07 12.01
CA ARG A 20 -2.86 8.25 13.12
C ARG A 20 -1.61 8.93 12.58
N GLU A 21 -1.23 10.03 13.19
CA GLU A 21 0.01 10.74 12.86
C GLU A 21 1.00 10.55 14.00
N PHE A 22 2.26 10.36 13.66
CA PHE A 22 3.32 10.08 14.62
C PHE A 22 4.34 11.20 14.64
N GLU A 23 5.03 11.36 15.79
CA GLU A 23 6.12 12.30 15.89
C GLU A 23 7.41 11.78 15.27
N VAL A 24 7.44 10.46 14.99
CA VAL A 24 8.60 9.78 14.39
C VAL A 24 8.25 9.29 13.00
N SER A 25 9.28 9.02 12.20
CA SER A 25 9.09 8.49 10.85
C SER A 25 8.47 7.10 10.88
N SER A 26 7.59 6.83 9.91
CA SER A 26 7.07 5.49 9.63
C SER A 26 7.32 5.13 8.16
N ALA A 27 8.39 5.66 7.59
CA ALA A 27 8.69 5.52 6.16
C ALA A 27 9.10 4.12 5.73
N THR A 28 9.60 3.29 6.66
CA THR A 28 9.94 1.89 6.37
C THR A 28 9.01 0.98 7.15
N VAL A 29 8.96 -0.31 6.77
CA VAL A 29 8.16 -1.29 7.50
C VAL A 29 8.58 -1.35 8.97
N GLU A 30 9.87 -1.37 9.25
CA GLU A 30 10.40 -1.44 10.61
C GLU A 30 10.00 -0.22 11.43
N LEU A 31 10.15 0.97 10.87
CA LEU A 31 9.79 2.21 11.56
C LEU A 31 8.28 2.29 11.77
N ALA A 32 7.50 1.91 10.77
CA ALA A 32 6.04 1.91 10.89
C ALA A 32 5.57 0.94 11.96
N ALA A 33 6.16 -0.25 12.02
CA ALA A 33 5.81 -1.26 13.01
C ALA A 33 6.06 -0.74 14.43
N VAL A 34 7.19 -0.07 14.66
CA VAL A 34 7.50 0.53 15.95
C VAL A 34 6.52 1.65 16.28
N ALA A 35 6.24 2.53 15.32
CA ALA A 35 5.35 3.68 15.55
C ALA A 35 3.93 3.22 15.92
N VAL A 36 3.45 2.17 15.27
CA VAL A 36 2.10 1.65 15.50
C VAL A 36 2.05 0.68 16.68
N GLY A 37 3.16 0.01 16.97
CA GLY A 37 3.23 -0.97 18.08
C GLY A 37 2.76 -2.36 17.66
N VAL A 38 3.05 -2.79 16.43
CA VAL A 38 2.67 -4.11 15.90
C VAL A 38 3.87 -4.76 15.25
N GLU A 39 3.73 -6.04 14.88
CA GLU A 39 4.77 -6.73 14.12
C GLU A 39 4.81 -6.21 12.69
N GLY A 40 5.99 -6.28 12.07
CA GLY A 40 6.19 -5.74 10.73
C GLY A 40 5.28 -6.33 9.66
N ALA A 41 4.91 -7.61 9.81
CA ALA A 41 4.06 -8.29 8.85
C ALA A 41 2.69 -7.62 8.71
N ARG A 42 2.21 -6.93 9.74
CA ARG A 42 0.90 -6.26 9.71
C ARG A 42 0.94 -4.88 9.05
N ILE A 43 2.11 -4.37 8.74
CA ILE A 43 2.22 -3.15 7.96
C ILE A 43 1.86 -3.47 6.52
N ALA A 44 0.99 -2.69 5.94
CA ALA A 44 0.58 -2.86 4.54
C ALA A 44 1.38 -1.87 3.70
N LYS A 45 2.45 -2.36 3.07
CA LYS A 45 3.30 -1.48 2.26
C LYS A 45 2.77 -1.39 0.84
N SER A 46 2.79 -0.20 0.29
CA SER A 46 2.30 0.08 -1.06
C SER A 46 3.47 0.23 -2.01
N LEU A 47 3.51 -0.63 -3.02
CA LEU A 47 4.57 -0.64 -4.02
C LEU A 47 3.99 -0.14 -5.34
N SER A 48 4.68 0.77 -6.01
CA SER A 48 4.21 1.33 -7.26
C SER A 48 5.01 0.78 -8.44
N PHE A 49 4.28 0.36 -9.46
CA PHE A 49 4.85 -0.25 -10.66
C PHE A 49 4.24 0.37 -11.92
N LYS A 50 4.86 0.09 -13.03
CA LYS A 50 4.37 0.53 -14.35
C LYS A 50 4.10 -0.72 -15.18
N VAL A 51 2.87 -0.83 -15.68
CA VAL A 51 2.47 -1.89 -16.61
C VAL A 51 2.06 -1.21 -17.91
N GLU A 52 2.86 -1.38 -18.97
CA GLU A 52 2.60 -0.75 -20.26
C GLU A 52 2.31 0.76 -20.15
N ASP A 53 3.17 1.45 -19.39
CA ASP A 53 3.07 2.90 -19.14
C ASP A 53 1.90 3.30 -18.22
N GLN A 54 1.14 2.34 -17.69
CA GLN A 54 0.08 2.62 -16.73
C GLN A 54 0.62 2.43 -15.31
N PRO A 55 0.47 3.43 -14.42
CA PRO A 55 0.88 3.26 -13.03
C PRO A 55 -0.10 2.36 -12.30
N ILE A 56 0.44 1.47 -11.47
CA ILE A 56 -0.38 0.64 -10.58
C ILE A 56 0.24 0.64 -9.19
N ILE A 57 -0.58 0.34 -8.20
CA ILE A 57 -0.11 0.10 -6.83
C ILE A 57 -0.49 -1.32 -6.45
N ILE A 58 0.45 -2.03 -5.83
CA ILE A 58 0.18 -3.33 -5.21
C ILE A 58 0.46 -3.16 -3.73
N VAL A 59 -0.53 -3.41 -2.89
CA VAL A 59 -0.38 -3.33 -1.44
C VAL A 59 -0.09 -4.74 -0.94
N VAL A 60 1.01 -4.90 -0.22
CA VAL A 60 1.48 -6.21 0.26
C VAL A 60 1.82 -6.14 1.74
N ALA A 61 1.82 -7.31 2.41
CA ALA A 61 2.21 -7.36 3.82
C ALA A 61 3.69 -7.01 3.98
N GLY A 62 4.04 -6.47 5.16
CA GLY A 62 5.39 -5.98 5.41
C GLY A 62 6.49 -7.03 5.30
N ASP A 63 6.17 -8.31 5.51
CA ASP A 63 7.13 -9.41 5.39
C ASP A 63 7.10 -10.08 4.02
N ALA A 64 6.27 -9.62 3.11
CA ALA A 64 6.14 -10.22 1.78
C ALA A 64 6.99 -9.47 0.77
N LYS A 65 7.49 -10.19 -0.22
CA LYS A 65 8.28 -9.60 -1.31
C LYS A 65 7.67 -10.02 -2.64
N VAL A 66 7.64 -9.11 -3.60
CA VAL A 66 7.13 -9.44 -4.93
C VAL A 66 8.02 -10.52 -5.56
N ASP A 67 7.38 -11.57 -6.02
CA ASP A 67 8.03 -12.65 -6.78
C ASP A 67 7.90 -12.29 -8.25
N ASN A 68 9.02 -12.09 -8.91
CA ASN A 68 9.04 -11.64 -10.32
C ASN A 68 8.30 -12.61 -11.25
N SER A 69 8.40 -13.90 -10.99
CA SER A 69 7.70 -14.91 -11.78
C SER A 69 6.19 -14.81 -11.62
N ALA A 70 5.72 -14.68 -10.37
CA ALA A 70 4.29 -14.52 -10.09
C ALA A 70 3.75 -13.22 -10.66
N TYR A 71 4.53 -12.14 -10.53
CA TYR A 71 4.15 -10.85 -11.08
C TYR A 71 3.96 -10.95 -12.60
N LYS A 72 4.92 -11.59 -13.28
CA LYS A 72 4.86 -11.73 -14.74
C LYS A 72 3.64 -12.54 -15.17
N LYS A 73 3.29 -13.57 -14.42
CA LYS A 73 2.07 -14.36 -14.70
C LYS A 73 0.82 -13.51 -14.56
N GLN A 74 0.77 -12.65 -13.56
CA GLN A 74 -0.40 -11.82 -13.29
C GLN A 74 -0.54 -10.67 -14.27
N PHE A 75 0.55 -9.99 -14.58
CA PHE A 75 0.52 -8.75 -15.36
C PHE A 75 1.08 -8.89 -16.78
N HIS A 76 1.61 -10.07 -17.11
CA HIS A 76 2.12 -10.40 -18.46
C HIS A 76 3.31 -9.55 -18.89
N THR A 77 4.05 -9.00 -17.93
CA THR A 77 5.24 -8.21 -18.17
C THR A 77 6.13 -8.26 -16.92
N LYS A 78 7.39 -7.89 -17.08
CA LYS A 78 8.33 -7.85 -15.96
C LYS A 78 7.95 -6.74 -14.97
N ALA A 79 8.21 -6.97 -13.69
CA ALA A 79 8.01 -5.96 -12.66
C ALA A 79 8.95 -4.79 -12.92
N LYS A 80 8.40 -3.60 -12.98
CA LYS A 80 9.17 -2.37 -13.18
C LYS A 80 8.62 -1.31 -12.25
N MET A 81 9.38 -0.99 -11.21
CA MET A 81 8.94 0.00 -10.23
C MET A 81 9.04 1.41 -10.79
N LEU A 82 8.14 2.27 -10.34
CA LEU A 82 8.23 3.69 -10.65
C LEU A 82 9.42 4.30 -9.92
N THR A 83 10.06 5.28 -10.54
CA THR A 83 11.07 6.09 -9.86
C THR A 83 10.36 7.01 -8.84
N HIS A 84 11.14 7.65 -7.96
CA HIS A 84 10.58 8.61 -6.99
C HIS A 84 9.86 9.73 -7.72
N GLU A 85 10.42 10.24 -8.80
CA GLU A 85 9.83 11.30 -9.59
C GLU A 85 8.53 10.85 -10.25
N GLU A 86 8.52 9.63 -10.81
CA GLU A 86 7.31 9.08 -11.42
C GLU A 86 6.21 8.87 -10.37
N ALA A 87 6.56 8.41 -9.18
CA ALA A 87 5.58 8.24 -8.11
C ALA A 87 4.96 9.57 -7.72
N HIS A 88 5.78 10.61 -7.56
CA HIS A 88 5.28 11.94 -7.24
C HIS A 88 4.33 12.45 -8.33
N THR A 89 4.71 12.30 -9.59
CA THR A 89 3.95 12.85 -10.73
C THR A 89 2.72 12.01 -11.06
N LEU A 90 2.85 10.69 -11.11
CA LEU A 90 1.79 9.80 -11.60
C LEU A 90 0.86 9.32 -10.51
N ILE A 91 1.37 9.12 -9.29
CA ILE A 91 0.59 8.63 -8.16
C ILE A 91 0.07 9.78 -7.30
N GLY A 92 0.87 10.84 -7.17
CA GLY A 92 0.50 11.99 -6.36
C GLY A 92 0.88 11.88 -4.90
N HIS A 93 1.72 10.91 -4.56
CA HIS A 93 2.26 10.73 -3.20
C HIS A 93 3.77 10.62 -3.30
N ASP A 94 4.46 11.19 -2.31
CA ASP A 94 5.91 11.09 -2.22
C ASP A 94 6.31 9.76 -1.59
N VAL A 95 7.53 9.34 -1.83
CA VAL A 95 8.10 8.14 -1.23
C VAL A 95 7.97 8.20 0.29
N GLY A 96 7.56 7.10 0.89
CA GLY A 96 7.26 7.04 2.32
C GLY A 96 5.80 7.28 2.63
N GLY A 97 5.09 7.99 1.75
CA GLY A 97 3.66 8.25 1.92
C GLY A 97 2.79 7.60 0.85
N VAL A 98 3.38 6.85 -0.09
CA VAL A 98 2.60 6.16 -1.12
C VAL A 98 1.61 5.21 -0.45
N CYS A 99 0.35 5.32 -0.85
CA CYS A 99 -0.74 4.55 -0.26
C CYS A 99 -1.83 4.36 -1.32
N PRO A 100 -2.81 3.47 -1.08
CA PRO A 100 -3.84 3.21 -2.09
C PRO A 100 -5.03 4.17 -2.03
N PHE A 101 -4.85 5.34 -1.42
CA PHE A 101 -5.95 6.29 -1.19
C PHE A 101 -5.73 7.60 -1.93
N ALA A 102 -6.84 8.25 -2.34
CA ALA A 102 -6.82 9.58 -2.97
C ALA A 102 -5.95 9.60 -4.23
N LEU A 103 -6.15 8.64 -5.11
CA LEU A 103 -5.34 8.45 -6.31
C LEU A 103 -6.05 8.97 -7.57
N PRO A 104 -5.28 9.36 -8.62
CA PRO A 104 -5.87 9.64 -9.92
C PRO A 104 -6.64 8.42 -10.46
N GLU A 105 -7.63 8.68 -11.31
CA GLU A 105 -8.50 7.61 -11.84
C GLU A 105 -7.76 6.54 -12.64
N ASN A 106 -6.63 6.88 -13.24
CA ASN A 106 -5.88 5.93 -14.07
C ASN A 106 -4.91 5.05 -13.28
N VAL A 107 -4.79 5.26 -11.96
CA VAL A 107 -3.92 4.44 -11.11
C VAL A 107 -4.74 3.29 -10.56
N LYS A 108 -4.44 2.07 -11.01
CA LYS A 108 -5.16 0.88 -10.55
C LYS A 108 -4.52 0.32 -9.30
N VAL A 109 -5.33 -0.16 -8.37
CA VAL A 109 -4.87 -0.70 -7.09
C VAL A 109 -5.19 -2.19 -7.01
N TYR A 110 -4.19 -2.97 -6.63
CA TYR A 110 -4.30 -4.40 -6.38
C TYR A 110 -3.88 -4.66 -4.93
N LEU A 111 -4.55 -5.61 -4.28
CA LEU A 111 -4.23 -6.00 -2.92
C LEU A 111 -3.71 -7.44 -2.94
N ASP A 112 -2.59 -7.68 -2.28
CA ASP A 112 -1.99 -9.02 -2.26
C ASP A 112 -2.56 -9.87 -1.14
N VAL A 113 -2.75 -11.15 -1.41
CA VAL A 113 -3.34 -12.09 -0.44
C VAL A 113 -2.52 -12.26 0.83
N SER A 114 -1.25 -11.85 0.84
CA SER A 114 -0.44 -11.88 2.06
C SER A 114 -1.07 -11.08 3.19
N LEU A 115 -1.86 -10.06 2.85
CA LEU A 115 -2.55 -9.24 3.85
C LEU A 115 -3.68 -9.98 4.54
N GLN A 116 -4.24 -11.01 3.91
CA GLN A 116 -5.43 -11.69 4.42
C GLN A 116 -5.15 -12.59 5.63
N ARG A 117 -3.89 -12.71 6.05
CA ARG A 117 -3.52 -13.45 7.26
C ARG A 117 -3.95 -12.75 8.54
N PHE A 118 -4.24 -11.45 8.48
CA PHE A 118 -4.45 -10.62 9.67
C PHE A 118 -5.86 -10.06 9.74
N ASP A 119 -6.35 -9.85 10.95
CA ASP A 119 -7.65 -9.20 11.17
C ASP A 119 -7.61 -7.75 10.69
N THR A 120 -6.51 -7.05 10.99
CA THR A 120 -6.31 -5.67 10.52
C THR A 120 -4.87 -5.47 10.08
N VAL A 121 -4.69 -4.53 9.17
CA VAL A 121 -3.38 -4.13 8.65
C VAL A 121 -3.27 -2.60 8.69
N PHE A 122 -2.05 -2.09 8.54
CA PHE A 122 -1.76 -0.67 8.71
C PHE A 122 -1.08 -0.08 7.48
N PRO A 123 -1.85 0.41 6.50
CA PRO A 123 -1.27 1.17 5.39
C PRO A 123 -0.91 2.58 5.81
N ALA A 124 0.02 3.21 5.09
CA ALA A 124 0.33 4.63 5.26
C ALA A 124 -0.89 5.46 4.86
N ALA A 125 -0.95 6.67 5.34
CA ALA A 125 -2.08 7.57 5.08
C ALA A 125 -1.64 8.86 4.38
N GLY A 126 -0.64 8.76 3.49
CA GLY A 126 -0.23 9.87 2.63
C GLY A 126 1.00 10.63 3.10
N SER A 127 1.64 10.20 4.17
CA SER A 127 2.90 10.82 4.63
C SER A 127 3.81 9.76 5.21
N ASP A 128 5.04 10.14 5.49
CA ASP A 128 6.05 9.24 6.06
C ASP A 128 5.96 9.15 7.58
N ASN A 129 4.88 9.65 8.17
CA ASN A 129 4.65 9.58 9.62
C ASN A 129 3.18 9.38 9.95
N SER A 130 2.47 8.65 9.12
CA SER A 130 1.04 8.41 9.33
C SER A 130 0.65 7.00 8.92
N ALA A 131 -0.46 6.51 9.49
CA ALA A 131 -1.02 5.21 9.14
C ALA A 131 -2.51 5.21 9.52
N ILE A 132 -3.22 4.22 9.00
CA ILE A 132 -4.61 4.00 9.36
C ILE A 132 -4.82 2.48 9.48
N GLU A 133 -5.61 2.07 10.45
CA GLU A 133 -5.88 0.64 10.66
C GLU A 133 -7.16 0.25 9.93
N PHE A 134 -7.06 -0.79 9.10
CA PHE A 134 -8.20 -1.31 8.33
C PHE A 134 -8.25 -2.83 8.36
N THR A 135 -9.46 -3.37 8.37
CA THR A 135 -9.66 -4.78 8.00
C THR A 135 -9.42 -4.91 6.50
N CYS A 136 -9.24 -6.13 6.01
CA CYS A 136 -9.09 -6.34 4.56
C CYS A 136 -10.33 -5.89 3.78
N GLU A 137 -11.51 -6.08 4.35
CA GLU A 137 -12.75 -5.59 3.73
C GLU A 137 -12.75 -4.07 3.61
N GLU A 138 -12.31 -3.38 4.66
CA GLU A 138 -12.22 -1.92 4.65
C GLU A 138 -11.15 -1.45 3.67
N LEU A 139 -10.02 -2.14 3.63
CA LEU A 139 -8.96 -1.79 2.69
C LEU A 139 -9.46 -1.89 1.25
N GLU A 140 -10.19 -2.94 0.94
CA GLU A 140 -10.81 -3.10 -0.37
C GLU A 140 -11.80 -1.98 -0.67
N LYS A 141 -12.65 -1.67 0.30
CA LYS A 141 -13.70 -0.66 0.16
C LYS A 141 -13.15 0.74 -0.04
N TYR A 142 -12.11 1.09 0.73
CA TYR A 142 -11.59 2.47 0.74
C TYR A 142 -10.41 2.71 -0.18
N SER A 143 -9.83 1.66 -0.76
CA SER A 143 -8.76 1.85 -1.75
C SER A 143 -9.33 2.49 -3.01
N SER A 144 -8.60 3.44 -3.56
CA SER A 144 -8.98 4.07 -4.83
C SER A 144 -8.83 3.05 -5.94
N ASN A 145 -9.80 2.99 -6.85
CA ASN A 145 -9.68 2.21 -8.09
C ASN A 145 -9.27 0.75 -7.88
N PHE A 146 -9.79 0.12 -6.84
CA PHE A 146 -9.49 -1.28 -6.53
C PHE A 146 -9.89 -2.20 -7.69
N GLN A 147 -9.00 -3.08 -8.10
CA GLN A 147 -9.23 -4.02 -9.19
C GLN A 147 -9.52 -5.44 -8.71
N GLU A 148 -8.56 -6.04 -7.99
CA GLU A 148 -8.70 -7.42 -7.53
C GLU A 148 -7.61 -7.76 -6.51
N TRP A 149 -7.82 -8.87 -5.81
CA TRP A 149 -6.80 -9.47 -4.98
C TRP A 149 -5.87 -10.30 -5.87
N VAL A 150 -4.57 -10.23 -5.59
CA VAL A 150 -3.56 -10.95 -6.37
C VAL A 150 -2.65 -11.76 -5.46
N ASP A 151 -1.96 -12.73 -6.02
CA ASP A 151 -1.00 -13.56 -5.29
C ASP A 151 0.35 -13.46 -6.01
N VAL A 152 1.09 -12.38 -5.74
CA VAL A 152 2.33 -12.09 -6.46
C VAL A 152 3.55 -12.01 -5.55
N CYS A 153 3.41 -12.42 -4.28
CA CYS A 153 4.49 -12.30 -3.30
C CYS A 153 4.99 -13.63 -2.81
N LYS A 154 6.24 -13.62 -2.33
CA LYS A 154 6.90 -14.78 -1.71
C LYS A 154 7.43 -14.39 -0.34
N GLY A 155 7.90 -15.40 0.41
CA GLY A 155 8.59 -15.18 1.68
C GLY A 155 7.70 -15.02 2.89
N TRP A 156 6.40 -15.11 2.72
CA TRP A 156 5.44 -14.93 3.83
C TRP A 156 4.69 -16.22 4.22
N ARG A 157 4.80 -17.27 3.42
CA ARG A 157 4.16 -18.55 3.74
C ARG A 157 5.16 -19.47 4.45
N GLU A 158 4.75 -20.06 5.56
CA GLU A 158 5.63 -20.92 6.35
C GLU A 158 6.03 -22.21 5.66
N GLU A 159 5.13 -22.80 4.86
CA GLU A 159 5.40 -24.06 4.22
C GLU A 159 6.40 -23.96 3.07
N GLU A 160 6.82 -22.77 2.73
CA GLU A 160 7.78 -22.57 1.65
C GLU A 160 9.21 -22.72 2.11
N GLY A 161 9.37 -23.06 3.39
CA GLY A 161 10.68 -23.25 3.96
C GLY A 161 11.46 -24.40 3.34
#